data_45264b3ac55171a26c61e047308aa750
#
_entry.id   45264b3ac55171a26c61e047308aa750
#
_cell.length_a   1.000
_cell.length_b   1.000
_cell.length_c   1.000
_cell.angle_alpha   90.00
_cell.angle_beta   90.00
_cell.angle_gamma   90.00
#
_symmetry.space_group_name_H-M   'P 1'
#
loop_
_entity.id
_entity.type
_entity.pdbx_description
1 polymer ?
#
loop_
_entity_poly.entity_id
_entity_poly.type
_entity_poly.pdbx_seq_one_letter_code
_entity_poly.pdbx_strand_id
1 'polypeptide(L)'
;MARARHAGNPGELAALGVRLITGHDAPRAPTDGLALLNEAAAQGSAHAWHLLAVLAAAGAARKQDWGDAFAALEKAAALGHKPARRERQILSSLGITSESTAAHWIARAGNPRVLHPAPRFAAHAGLLPLALCKYLIELATPHLKRAQVFDAATGTLKTDPMRTNQTAAFSIIDSTVVMQLMRARIAQAAGVEFAMLEPLEVLHYQGGELYRPHIDFFHPSRPNYDSEMRLRGQRVKTCLVYLNGNYEGGETDFPKLGIRFRGEVGEALVFDSVNATGEGDMNTLHAGLPPASGIKWLLSQWIREKAQPVA
;
A
#
# COMPACT_ATOMS: atom_id res chain seq x y z
N MET A 1 23.70 -3.09 20.01
CA MET A 1 24.45 -2.16 19.15
C MET A 1 25.95 -2.50 19.05
N ALA A 2 26.71 -2.58 20.14
CA ALA A 2 28.14 -2.83 20.07
C ALA A 2 28.55 -4.14 19.34
N ARG A 3 27.86 -5.26 19.57
CA ARG A 3 28.18 -6.54 18.91
C ARG A 3 28.00 -6.52 17.38
N ALA A 4 26.96 -5.88 16.85
CA ALA A 4 26.73 -5.77 15.40
C ALA A 4 27.80 -4.89 14.72
N ARG A 5 28.21 -3.81 15.37
CA ARG A 5 29.31 -2.95 14.90
C ARG A 5 30.68 -3.67 14.96
N HIS A 6 30.89 -4.52 15.96
CA HIS A 6 32.16 -5.29 16.08
C HIS A 6 32.25 -6.46 15.08
N ALA A 7 31.12 -7.01 14.62
CA ALA A 7 31.13 -8.13 13.69
C ALA A 7 31.43 -7.70 12.23
N GLY A 8 31.28 -6.41 11.90
CA GLY A 8 31.60 -5.88 10.56
C GLY A 8 30.79 -6.52 9.40
N ASN A 9 29.71 -7.26 9.72
CA ASN A 9 28.89 -7.95 8.73
C ASN A 9 27.77 -7.02 8.22
N PRO A 10 27.82 -6.61 6.94
CA PRO A 10 26.82 -5.69 6.38
C PRO A 10 25.39 -6.24 6.43
N GLY A 11 25.19 -7.56 6.44
CA GLY A 11 23.87 -8.18 6.61
C GLY A 11 23.30 -7.96 8.00
N GLU A 12 24.11 -8.09 9.04
CA GLU A 12 23.69 -7.86 10.44
C GLU A 12 23.42 -6.38 10.72
N LEU A 13 24.23 -5.48 10.14
CA LEU A 13 23.99 -4.04 10.22
C LEU A 13 22.66 -3.68 9.56
N ALA A 14 22.38 -4.21 8.38
CA ALA A 14 21.11 -3.98 7.69
C ALA A 14 19.91 -4.51 8.50
N ALA A 15 20.02 -5.73 9.06
CA ALA A 15 18.97 -6.34 9.87
C ALA A 15 18.69 -5.52 11.14
N LEU A 16 19.73 -5.04 11.83
CA LEU A 16 19.58 -4.17 12.99
C LEU A 16 18.97 -2.82 12.60
N GLY A 17 19.41 -2.25 11.46
CA GLY A 17 18.86 -1.00 10.92
C GLY A 17 17.36 -1.09 10.68
N VAL A 18 16.90 -2.18 10.05
CA VAL A 18 15.48 -2.48 9.84
C VAL A 18 14.72 -2.55 11.17
N ARG A 19 15.21 -3.28 12.16
CA ARG A 19 14.58 -3.41 13.48
C ARG A 19 14.43 -2.06 14.19
N LEU A 20 15.42 -1.21 14.11
CA LEU A 20 15.36 0.15 14.70
C LEU A 20 14.39 1.06 13.95
N ILE A 21 14.26 0.93 12.62
CA ILE A 21 13.30 1.71 11.84
C ILE A 21 11.87 1.30 12.16
N THR A 22 11.60 0.00 12.20
CA THR A 22 10.25 -0.55 12.41
C THR A 22 9.83 -0.60 13.87
N GLY A 23 10.78 -0.69 14.80
CA GLY A 23 10.52 -0.96 16.21
C GLY A 23 10.23 -2.42 16.51
N HIS A 24 10.43 -3.34 15.55
CA HIS A 24 10.22 -4.78 15.73
C HIS A 24 11.42 -5.38 16.47
N ASP A 25 11.18 -5.99 17.62
CA ASP A 25 12.20 -6.57 18.52
C ASP A 25 13.35 -5.61 18.89
N ALA A 26 13.11 -4.30 18.83
CA ALA A 26 14.05 -3.25 19.24
C ALA A 26 13.27 -1.96 19.53
N PRO A 27 13.81 -1.06 20.39
CA PRO A 27 13.26 0.29 20.51
C PRO A 27 13.29 1.00 19.16
N ARG A 28 12.22 1.71 18.84
CA ARG A 28 12.14 2.46 17.58
C ARG A 28 13.09 3.66 17.61
N ALA A 29 14.08 3.64 16.72
CA ALA A 29 15.11 4.66 16.54
C ALA A 29 15.42 4.84 15.03
N PRO A 30 14.51 5.48 14.25
CA PRO A 30 14.62 5.50 12.78
C PRO A 30 15.90 6.13 12.27
N THR A 31 16.40 7.19 12.94
CA THR A 31 17.64 7.87 12.56
C THR A 31 18.85 6.94 12.71
N ASP A 32 18.93 6.21 13.82
CA ASP A 32 20.02 5.25 14.04
C ASP A 32 19.92 4.07 13.07
N GLY A 33 18.69 3.61 12.81
CA GLY A 33 18.43 2.56 11.83
C GLY A 33 18.87 2.96 10.43
N LEU A 34 18.58 4.17 10.00
CA LEU A 34 19.02 4.72 8.72
C LEU A 34 20.55 4.81 8.63
N ALA A 35 21.22 5.23 9.71
CA ALA A 35 22.68 5.28 9.79
C ALA A 35 23.30 3.89 9.61
N LEU A 36 22.73 2.85 10.24
CA LEU A 36 23.20 1.47 10.06
C LEU A 36 22.98 0.93 8.65
N LEU A 37 21.86 1.27 8.00
CA LEU A 37 21.63 0.91 6.60
C LEU A 37 22.65 1.58 5.66
N ASN A 38 22.98 2.85 5.90
CA ASN A 38 24.03 3.55 5.12
C ASN A 38 25.40 2.91 5.34
N GLU A 39 25.74 2.51 6.56
CA GLU A 39 26.99 1.79 6.86
C GLU A 39 27.04 0.44 6.14
N ALA A 40 25.96 -0.36 6.20
CA ALA A 40 25.86 -1.63 5.49
C ALA A 40 25.99 -1.46 3.96
N ALA A 41 25.35 -0.42 3.41
CA ALA A 41 25.41 -0.10 1.99
C ALA A 41 26.83 0.32 1.56
N ALA A 42 27.52 1.12 2.37
CA ALA A 42 28.92 1.51 2.14
C ALA A 42 29.86 0.30 2.16
N GLN A 43 29.55 -0.74 2.93
CA GLN A 43 30.26 -2.03 2.93
C GLN A 43 29.86 -2.98 1.79
N GLY A 44 29.06 -2.48 0.80
CA GLY A 44 28.70 -3.25 -0.41
C GLY A 44 27.45 -4.09 -0.29
N SER A 45 26.59 -3.91 0.75
CA SER A 45 25.31 -4.63 0.84
C SER A 45 24.34 -4.17 -0.23
N ALA A 46 24.08 -5.00 -1.23
CA ALA A 46 23.07 -4.75 -2.26
C ALA A 46 21.67 -4.66 -1.68
N HIS A 47 21.36 -5.44 -0.64
CA HIS A 47 20.08 -5.39 0.07
C HIS A 47 19.90 -4.07 0.84
N ALA A 48 20.93 -3.58 1.52
CA ALA A 48 20.88 -2.29 2.20
C ALA A 48 20.63 -1.13 1.23
N TRP A 49 21.26 -1.15 0.04
CA TRP A 49 20.98 -0.17 -1.01
C TRP A 49 19.53 -0.23 -1.49
N HIS A 50 18.95 -1.43 -1.62
CA HIS A 50 17.54 -1.58 -1.98
C HIS A 50 16.60 -1.00 -0.89
N LEU A 51 16.88 -1.30 0.39
CA LEU A 51 16.12 -0.72 1.50
C LEU A 51 16.21 0.80 1.52
N LEU A 52 17.40 1.37 1.33
CA LEU A 52 17.60 2.82 1.22
C LEU A 52 16.79 3.42 0.08
N ALA A 53 16.70 2.74 -1.08
CA ALA A 53 15.89 3.17 -2.20
C ALA A 53 14.40 3.22 -1.83
N VAL A 54 13.89 2.19 -1.16
CA VAL A 54 12.49 2.14 -0.69
C VAL A 54 12.21 3.23 0.34
N LEU A 55 13.09 3.43 1.32
CA LEU A 55 12.93 4.47 2.34
C LEU A 55 12.96 5.89 1.73
N ALA A 56 13.81 6.12 0.73
CA ALA A 56 13.84 7.39 0.00
C ALA A 56 12.55 7.62 -0.78
N ALA A 57 12.06 6.61 -1.51
CA ALA A 57 10.81 6.69 -2.26
C ALA A 57 9.58 6.87 -1.36
N ALA A 58 9.59 6.30 -0.17
CA ALA A 58 8.49 6.40 0.79
C ALA A 58 8.53 7.67 1.67
N GLY A 59 9.67 8.34 1.77
CA GLY A 59 9.85 9.38 2.79
C GLY A 59 9.91 8.83 4.20
N ALA A 60 10.40 7.60 4.37
CA ALA A 60 10.43 6.89 5.63
C ALA A 60 11.76 7.11 6.35
N ALA A 61 11.75 7.52 7.60
CA ALA A 61 12.92 7.93 8.38
C ALA A 61 13.73 9.10 7.76
N ARG A 62 13.26 9.66 6.68
CA ARG A 62 13.84 10.76 5.90
C ARG A 62 12.77 11.45 5.07
N LYS A 63 13.09 12.62 4.49
CA LYS A 63 12.22 13.26 3.49
C LYS A 63 12.16 12.39 2.23
N GLN A 64 10.99 12.33 1.59
CA GLN A 64 10.81 11.67 0.28
C GLN A 64 11.71 12.32 -0.77
N ASP A 65 12.40 11.48 -1.53
CA ASP A 65 13.33 11.90 -2.59
C ASP A 65 13.42 10.82 -3.67
N TRP A 66 12.88 11.09 -4.83
CA TRP A 66 12.89 10.17 -5.97
C TRP A 66 14.26 10.06 -6.64
N GLY A 67 15.06 11.13 -6.63
CA GLY A 67 16.42 11.12 -7.16
C GLY A 67 17.28 10.13 -6.38
N ASP A 68 17.29 10.26 -5.04
CA ASP A 68 18.00 9.33 -4.14
C ASP A 68 17.45 7.90 -4.26
N ALA A 69 16.12 7.73 -4.40
CA ALA A 69 15.51 6.43 -4.55
C ALA A 69 16.02 5.71 -5.81
N PHE A 70 16.04 6.38 -6.96
CA PHE A 70 16.57 5.80 -8.20
C PHE A 70 18.06 5.55 -8.14
N ALA A 71 18.84 6.46 -7.57
CA ALA A 71 20.29 6.29 -7.42
C ALA A 71 20.64 5.07 -6.54
N ALA A 72 19.91 4.90 -5.43
CA ALA A 72 20.10 3.74 -4.53
C ALA A 72 19.63 2.43 -5.19
N LEU A 73 18.50 2.46 -5.93
CA LEU A 73 17.99 1.31 -6.68
C LEU A 73 18.99 0.86 -7.76
N GLU A 74 19.62 1.81 -8.45
CA GLU A 74 20.68 1.54 -9.42
C GLU A 74 21.86 0.83 -8.79
N LYS A 75 22.35 1.33 -7.65
CA LYS A 75 23.46 0.71 -6.90
C LYS A 75 23.11 -0.70 -6.44
N ALA A 76 21.91 -0.92 -5.92
CA ALA A 76 21.44 -2.24 -5.54
C ALA A 76 21.44 -3.20 -6.74
N ALA A 77 20.92 -2.78 -7.88
CA ALA A 77 20.88 -3.58 -9.10
C ALA A 77 22.26 -3.91 -9.65
N ALA A 78 23.18 -2.93 -9.64
CA ALA A 78 24.59 -3.11 -10.07
C ALA A 78 25.32 -4.11 -9.19
N LEU A 79 25.06 -4.11 -7.87
CA LEU A 79 25.60 -5.09 -6.92
C LEU A 79 24.92 -6.47 -6.98
N GLY A 80 23.98 -6.68 -7.91
CA GLY A 80 23.39 -8.00 -8.15
C GLY A 80 22.08 -8.27 -7.44
N HIS A 81 21.44 -7.29 -6.79
CA HIS A 81 20.15 -7.47 -6.14
C HIS A 81 19.05 -7.77 -7.16
N LYS A 82 18.57 -9.01 -7.18
CA LYS A 82 17.60 -9.47 -8.19
C LYS A 82 16.29 -8.66 -8.19
N PRO A 83 15.65 -8.38 -7.03
CA PRO A 83 14.45 -7.53 -6.99
C PRO A 83 14.70 -6.14 -7.59
N ALA A 84 15.80 -5.47 -7.23
CA ALA A 84 16.12 -4.14 -7.77
C ALA A 84 16.33 -4.14 -9.29
N ARG A 85 16.96 -5.18 -9.85
CA ARG A 85 17.09 -5.34 -11.31
C ARG A 85 15.73 -5.45 -11.99
N ARG A 86 14.81 -6.23 -11.41
CA ARG A 86 13.45 -6.37 -11.91
C ARG A 86 12.67 -5.06 -11.84
N GLU A 87 12.75 -4.33 -10.73
CA GLU A 87 12.12 -3.03 -10.57
C GLU A 87 12.61 -2.04 -11.64
N ARG A 88 13.93 -1.97 -11.87
CA ARG A 88 14.50 -1.15 -12.93
C ARG A 88 13.97 -1.51 -14.32
N GLN A 89 13.86 -2.79 -14.62
CA GLN A 89 13.31 -3.23 -15.92
C GLN A 89 11.87 -2.77 -16.10
N ILE A 90 11.03 -2.90 -15.06
CA ILE A 90 9.64 -2.45 -15.08
C ILE A 90 9.58 -0.92 -15.24
N LEU A 91 10.33 -0.18 -14.43
CA LEU A 91 10.38 1.28 -14.50
C LEU A 91 10.83 1.77 -15.88
N SER A 92 11.89 1.17 -16.44
CA SER A 92 12.38 1.49 -17.78
C SER A 92 11.33 1.18 -18.86
N SER A 93 10.60 0.09 -18.76
CA SER A 93 9.54 -0.26 -19.73
C SER A 93 8.38 0.74 -19.73
N LEU A 94 8.23 1.50 -18.64
CA LEU A 94 7.22 2.56 -18.49
C LEU A 94 7.80 3.96 -18.78
N GLY A 95 9.07 4.05 -19.19
CA GLY A 95 9.78 5.32 -19.41
C GLY A 95 10.08 6.10 -18.12
N ILE A 96 10.06 5.43 -16.96
CA ILE A 96 10.29 6.03 -15.64
C ILE A 96 11.73 5.74 -15.22
N THR A 97 12.65 6.64 -15.54
CA THR A 97 14.09 6.43 -15.34
C THR A 97 14.76 7.52 -14.50
N SER A 98 14.01 8.53 -14.11
CA SER A 98 14.51 9.69 -13.35
C SER A 98 13.41 10.28 -12.47
N GLU A 99 13.78 11.14 -11.55
CA GLU A 99 12.85 11.91 -10.72
C GLU A 99 11.84 12.69 -11.58
N SER A 100 12.28 13.35 -12.63
CA SER A 100 11.39 14.14 -13.51
C SER A 100 10.37 13.27 -14.24
N THR A 101 10.77 12.08 -14.72
CA THR A 101 9.86 11.15 -15.39
C THR A 101 8.90 10.50 -14.38
N ALA A 102 9.33 10.26 -13.15
CA ALA A 102 8.46 9.78 -12.06
C ALA A 102 7.43 10.84 -11.69
N ALA A 103 7.84 12.09 -11.47
CA ALA A 103 6.95 13.20 -11.17
C ALA A 103 5.90 13.40 -12.27
N HIS A 104 6.32 13.36 -13.53
CA HIS A 104 5.43 13.44 -14.68
C HIS A 104 4.42 12.29 -14.73
N TRP A 105 4.89 11.07 -14.47
CA TRP A 105 4.01 9.89 -14.46
C TRP A 105 3.00 9.95 -13.31
N ILE A 106 3.41 10.36 -12.11
CA ILE A 106 2.54 10.53 -10.94
C ILE A 106 1.46 11.59 -11.24
N ALA A 107 1.84 12.75 -11.78
CA ALA A 107 0.92 13.85 -12.07
C ALA A 107 -0.17 13.47 -13.10
N ARG A 108 0.09 12.52 -13.98
CA ARG A 108 -0.86 12.05 -15.00
C ARG A 108 -1.80 10.94 -14.49
N ALA A 109 -2.34 11.08 -13.30
CA ALA A 109 -3.30 10.12 -12.74
C ALA A 109 -4.66 10.07 -13.49
N GLY A 110 -4.81 10.88 -14.53
CA GLY A 110 -6.01 10.95 -15.38
C GLY A 110 -7.14 11.77 -14.76
N ASN A 111 -8.16 12.05 -15.59
CA ASN A 111 -9.38 12.71 -15.13
C ASN A 111 -10.38 11.66 -14.66
N PRO A 112 -10.93 11.78 -13.45
CA PRO A 112 -11.91 10.83 -12.95
C PRO A 112 -13.27 10.97 -13.63
N ARG A 113 -13.95 9.85 -13.85
CA ARG A 113 -15.38 9.81 -14.13
C ARG A 113 -16.12 9.76 -12.80
N VAL A 114 -16.82 10.83 -12.44
CA VAL A 114 -17.64 10.89 -11.22
C VAL A 114 -18.85 9.97 -11.37
N LEU A 115 -18.99 9.03 -10.44
CA LEU A 115 -20.10 8.07 -10.38
C LEU A 115 -21.20 8.54 -9.42
N HIS A 116 -20.79 9.19 -8.33
CA HIS A 116 -21.70 9.75 -7.33
C HIS A 116 -21.07 11.01 -6.70
N PRO A 117 -21.83 12.09 -6.50
CA PRO A 117 -21.25 13.36 -6.05
C PRO A 117 -21.00 13.45 -4.54
N ALA A 118 -21.86 12.88 -3.69
CA ALA A 118 -21.76 12.95 -2.22
C ALA A 118 -22.47 11.77 -1.53
N PRO A 119 -21.75 10.84 -0.84
CA PRO A 119 -20.30 10.77 -0.80
C PRO A 119 -19.72 10.67 -2.22
N ARG A 120 -18.55 11.23 -2.44
CA ARG A 120 -17.96 11.25 -3.78
C ARG A 120 -17.40 9.89 -4.15
N PHE A 121 -17.84 9.36 -5.30
CA PHE A 121 -17.28 8.18 -5.94
C PHE A 121 -16.74 8.56 -7.31
N ALA A 122 -15.51 8.18 -7.60
CA ALA A 122 -14.86 8.49 -8.86
C ALA A 122 -14.06 7.30 -9.39
N ALA A 123 -14.26 6.98 -10.66
CA ALA A 123 -13.50 5.94 -11.36
C ALA A 123 -12.37 6.59 -12.18
N HIS A 124 -11.16 6.05 -12.05
CA HIS A 124 -9.97 6.47 -12.77
C HIS A 124 -9.53 5.36 -13.72
N ALA A 125 -9.89 5.47 -15.01
CA ALA A 125 -9.53 4.50 -16.01
C ALA A 125 -8.01 4.42 -16.20
N GLY A 126 -7.47 3.19 -16.21
CA GLY A 126 -6.06 2.96 -16.48
C GLY A 126 -5.11 3.65 -15.48
N LEU A 127 -5.51 3.81 -14.21
CA LEU A 127 -4.66 4.41 -13.17
C LEU A 127 -3.33 3.66 -13.07
N LEU A 128 -3.36 2.32 -13.11
CA LEU A 128 -2.16 1.50 -13.16
C LEU A 128 -2.07 0.73 -14.48
N PRO A 129 -0.94 0.82 -15.22
CA PRO A 129 -0.70 -0.01 -16.39
C PRO A 129 -0.71 -1.51 -16.07
N LEU A 130 -1.11 -2.34 -17.03
CA LEU A 130 -1.17 -3.80 -16.89
C LEU A 130 0.14 -4.41 -16.34
N ALA A 131 1.30 -3.88 -16.74
CA ALA A 131 2.59 -4.36 -16.25
C ALA A 131 2.73 -4.22 -14.74
N LEU A 132 2.23 -3.11 -14.16
CA LEU A 132 2.26 -2.88 -12.71
C LEU A 132 1.24 -3.75 -11.97
N CYS A 133 0.06 -3.97 -12.57
CA CYS A 133 -0.94 -4.90 -12.02
C CYS A 133 -0.37 -6.32 -11.92
N LYS A 134 0.23 -6.82 -12.99
CA LYS A 134 0.89 -8.13 -13.00
C LYS A 134 2.03 -8.23 -11.99
N TYR A 135 2.89 -7.21 -11.94
CA TYR A 135 3.98 -7.15 -10.97
C TYR A 135 3.47 -7.26 -9.53
N LEU A 136 2.42 -6.52 -9.19
CA LEU A 136 1.87 -6.52 -7.84
C LEU A 136 1.22 -7.87 -7.49
N ILE A 137 0.52 -8.52 -8.43
CA ILE A 137 -0.03 -9.88 -8.25
C ILE A 137 1.09 -10.88 -7.97
N GLU A 138 2.15 -10.87 -8.77
CA GLU A 138 3.29 -11.77 -8.58
C GLU A 138 3.99 -11.54 -7.25
N LEU A 139 4.14 -10.28 -6.83
CA LEU A 139 4.73 -9.92 -5.55
C LEU A 139 3.87 -10.36 -4.37
N ALA A 140 2.54 -10.23 -4.48
CA ALA A 140 1.59 -10.57 -3.43
C ALA A 140 1.38 -12.08 -3.25
N THR A 141 1.48 -12.85 -4.33
CA THR A 141 1.16 -14.29 -4.33
C THR A 141 1.85 -15.08 -3.19
N PRO A 142 3.17 -14.98 -2.94
CA PRO A 142 3.83 -15.73 -1.86
C PRO A 142 3.49 -15.23 -0.45
N HIS A 143 2.85 -14.06 -0.32
CA HIS A 143 2.52 -13.43 0.95
C HIS A 143 1.04 -13.55 1.32
N LEU A 144 0.24 -14.24 0.50
CA LEU A 144 -1.19 -14.42 0.76
C LEU A 144 -1.44 -15.20 2.05
N LYS A 145 -2.29 -14.63 2.89
CA LYS A 145 -2.78 -15.25 4.13
C LYS A 145 -4.30 -15.08 4.21
N ARG A 146 -4.97 -15.97 4.94
CA ARG A 146 -6.39 -15.80 5.24
C ARG A 146 -6.62 -14.43 5.84
N ALA A 147 -7.55 -13.68 5.28
CA ALA A 147 -7.90 -12.36 5.80
C ALA A 147 -8.43 -12.47 7.24
N GLN A 148 -8.14 -11.46 8.03
CA GLN A 148 -8.57 -11.35 9.41
C GLN A 148 -9.40 -10.08 9.60
N VAL A 149 -10.27 -10.09 10.58
CA VAL A 149 -11.03 -8.93 11.04
C VAL A 149 -10.63 -8.60 12.47
N PHE A 150 -10.74 -7.34 12.84
CA PHE A 150 -10.51 -6.92 14.22
C PHE A 150 -11.71 -7.33 15.08
N ASP A 151 -11.46 -8.13 16.11
CA ASP A 151 -12.44 -8.49 17.13
C ASP A 151 -12.45 -7.46 18.25
N ALA A 152 -13.53 -6.71 18.33
CA ALA A 152 -13.71 -5.68 19.35
C ALA A 152 -13.78 -6.25 20.79
N ALA A 153 -14.21 -7.49 20.95
CA ALA A 153 -14.35 -8.12 22.28
C ALA A 153 -12.99 -8.54 22.86
N THR A 154 -12.07 -9.01 22.01
CA THR A 154 -10.75 -9.50 22.43
C THR A 154 -9.61 -8.50 22.17
N GLY A 155 -9.86 -7.47 21.35
CA GLY A 155 -8.83 -6.53 20.91
C GLY A 155 -7.79 -7.13 19.95
N THR A 156 -8.07 -8.30 19.37
CA THR A 156 -7.13 -9.05 18.50
C THR A 156 -7.70 -9.24 17.10
N LEU A 157 -6.83 -9.63 16.16
CA LEU A 157 -7.25 -10.06 14.83
C LEU A 157 -7.66 -11.53 14.86
N LYS A 158 -8.79 -11.86 14.23
CA LYS A 158 -9.28 -13.23 14.06
C LYS A 158 -9.79 -13.49 12.66
N THR A 159 -9.79 -14.76 12.24
CA THR A 159 -10.53 -15.19 11.05
C THR A 159 -12.03 -15.15 11.35
N ASP A 160 -12.82 -14.66 10.39
CA ASP A 160 -14.26 -14.50 10.55
C ASP A 160 -14.97 -14.86 9.24
N PRO A 161 -16.13 -15.55 9.29
CA PRO A 161 -16.96 -15.81 8.11
C PRO A 161 -17.44 -14.55 7.39
N MET A 162 -17.35 -13.37 8.03
CA MET A 162 -17.62 -12.08 7.44
C MET A 162 -16.62 -11.72 6.33
N ARG A 163 -15.36 -12.22 6.41
CA ARG A 163 -14.29 -11.97 5.46
C ARG A 163 -13.56 -13.26 5.13
N THR A 164 -13.87 -13.85 3.96
CA THR A 164 -13.37 -15.18 3.61
C THR A 164 -12.24 -15.17 2.57
N ASN A 165 -11.91 -14.04 2.00
CA ASN A 165 -10.82 -13.84 1.05
C ASN A 165 -9.43 -14.00 1.69
N GLN A 166 -8.39 -13.96 0.87
CA GLN A 166 -6.99 -13.87 1.31
C GLN A 166 -6.45 -12.45 1.08
N THR A 167 -5.43 -12.07 1.85
CA THR A 167 -4.75 -10.77 1.74
C THR A 167 -3.24 -10.92 1.81
N ALA A 168 -2.54 -10.02 1.12
CA ALA A 168 -1.12 -9.76 1.32
C ALA A 168 -0.95 -8.29 1.70
N ALA A 169 -0.47 -8.05 2.92
CA ALA A 169 -0.12 -6.71 3.41
C ALA A 169 1.41 -6.54 3.34
N PHE A 170 1.84 -5.32 3.02
CA PHE A 170 3.24 -4.99 2.84
C PHE A 170 3.67 -3.92 3.83
N SER A 171 4.59 -4.26 4.73
CA SER A 171 5.29 -3.28 5.55
C SER A 171 6.27 -2.47 4.69
N ILE A 172 6.85 -1.41 5.26
CA ILE A 172 7.84 -0.60 4.54
C ILE A 172 9.05 -1.43 4.07
N ILE A 173 9.45 -2.43 4.82
CA ILE A 173 10.61 -3.29 4.51
C ILE A 173 10.30 -4.39 3.48
N ASP A 174 9.03 -4.76 3.34
CA ASP A 174 8.55 -5.72 2.33
C ASP A 174 8.12 -5.00 1.04
N SER A 175 8.20 -3.68 1.04
CA SER A 175 7.80 -2.83 -0.07
C SER A 175 8.91 -2.67 -1.11
N THR A 176 8.58 -2.07 -2.25
CA THR A 176 9.49 -1.81 -3.36
C THR A 176 9.38 -0.37 -3.83
N VAL A 177 10.37 0.14 -4.56
CA VAL A 177 10.31 1.48 -5.17
C VAL A 177 9.13 1.58 -6.14
N VAL A 178 8.87 0.53 -6.90
CA VAL A 178 7.71 0.43 -7.81
C VAL A 178 6.39 0.55 -7.05
N MET A 179 6.25 -0.12 -5.90
CA MET A 179 5.05 0.02 -5.06
C MET A 179 4.89 1.43 -4.51
N GLN A 180 5.97 2.09 -4.07
CA GLN A 180 5.89 3.47 -3.60
C GLN A 180 5.47 4.42 -4.72
N LEU A 181 5.93 4.17 -5.94
CA LEU A 181 5.51 4.93 -7.12
C LEU A 181 4.01 4.75 -7.41
N MET A 182 3.49 3.51 -7.34
CA MET A 182 2.05 3.25 -7.47
C MET A 182 1.25 4.01 -6.39
N ARG A 183 1.71 3.97 -5.14
CA ARG A 183 1.08 4.67 -4.02
C ARG A 183 1.08 6.19 -4.22
N ALA A 184 2.17 6.76 -4.71
CA ALA A 184 2.24 8.19 -5.03
C ALA A 184 1.21 8.58 -6.11
N ARG A 185 1.02 7.74 -7.14
CA ARG A 185 0.01 7.96 -8.16
C ARG A 185 -1.42 7.81 -7.62
N ILE A 186 -1.65 6.88 -6.70
CA ILE A 186 -2.93 6.74 -5.99
C ILE A 186 -3.21 7.97 -5.13
N ALA A 187 -2.23 8.49 -4.39
CA ALA A 187 -2.36 9.72 -3.62
C ALA A 187 -2.77 10.91 -4.51
N GLN A 188 -2.12 11.06 -5.67
CA GLN A 188 -2.46 12.08 -6.67
C GLN A 188 -3.89 11.91 -7.19
N ALA A 189 -4.32 10.69 -7.53
CA ALA A 189 -5.68 10.41 -7.99
C ALA A 189 -6.73 10.71 -6.91
N ALA A 190 -6.43 10.41 -5.66
CA ALA A 190 -7.30 10.65 -4.52
C ALA A 190 -7.29 12.12 -4.05
N GLY A 191 -6.35 12.95 -4.53
CA GLY A 191 -6.19 14.34 -4.13
C GLY A 191 -5.74 14.51 -2.68
N VAL A 192 -4.80 13.65 -2.22
CA VAL A 192 -4.29 13.63 -0.84
C VAL A 192 -2.77 13.60 -0.81
N GLU A 193 -2.19 13.91 0.33
CA GLU A 193 -0.75 13.76 0.54
C GLU A 193 -0.35 12.29 0.65
N PHE A 194 0.80 11.92 0.11
CA PHE A 194 1.34 10.57 0.15
C PHE A 194 1.44 10.01 1.59
N ALA A 195 1.81 10.86 2.54
CA ALA A 195 1.96 10.48 3.94
C ALA A 195 0.65 10.05 4.61
N MET A 196 -0.51 10.36 4.03
CA MET A 196 -1.84 9.96 4.54
C MET A 196 -2.20 8.51 4.20
N LEU A 197 -1.42 7.82 3.36
CA LEU A 197 -1.71 6.46 2.92
C LEU A 197 -1.33 5.44 3.99
N GLU A 198 -2.26 4.55 4.37
CA GLU A 198 -1.94 3.35 5.16
C GLU A 198 -1.04 2.38 4.37
N PRO A 199 -0.45 1.34 4.99
CA PRO A 199 0.17 0.25 4.24
C PRO A 199 -0.76 -0.33 3.18
N LEU A 200 -0.21 -0.65 2.02
CA LEU A 200 -0.95 -1.20 0.90
C LEU A 200 -1.35 -2.65 1.18
N GLU A 201 -2.59 -3.04 0.86
CA GLU A 201 -3.05 -4.42 0.86
C GLU A 201 -3.43 -4.89 -0.55
N VAL A 202 -3.09 -6.13 -0.87
CA VAL A 202 -3.61 -6.84 -2.03
C VAL A 202 -4.61 -7.87 -1.55
N LEU A 203 -5.80 -7.85 -2.13
CA LEU A 203 -6.91 -8.73 -1.83
C LEU A 203 -7.04 -9.76 -2.95
N HIS A 204 -7.23 -11.01 -2.57
CA HIS A 204 -7.39 -12.14 -3.47
C HIS A 204 -8.68 -12.88 -3.12
N TYR A 205 -9.54 -13.10 -4.11
CA TYR A 205 -10.82 -13.79 -3.97
C TYR A 205 -10.90 -14.95 -4.96
N GLN A 206 -11.09 -16.16 -4.45
CA GLN A 206 -11.46 -17.33 -5.25
C GLN A 206 -12.98 -17.48 -5.29
N GLY A 207 -13.47 -18.41 -6.10
CA GLY A 207 -14.92 -18.68 -6.19
C GLY A 207 -15.56 -18.92 -4.83
N GLY A 208 -16.62 -18.18 -4.55
CA GLY A 208 -17.34 -18.22 -3.27
C GLY A 208 -16.75 -17.39 -2.14
N GLU A 209 -15.51 -16.90 -2.25
CA GLU A 209 -14.92 -16.01 -1.26
C GLU A 209 -15.51 -14.60 -1.35
N LEU A 210 -15.75 -13.98 -0.20
CA LEU A 210 -16.44 -12.69 -0.10
C LEU A 210 -15.90 -11.85 1.06
N TYR A 211 -16.26 -10.57 1.05
CA TYR A 211 -16.26 -9.71 2.20
C TYR A 211 -17.64 -9.11 2.36
N ARG A 212 -18.33 -9.48 3.45
CA ARG A 212 -19.72 -9.03 3.74
C ARG A 212 -19.79 -7.52 3.88
N PRO A 213 -21.01 -6.92 3.86
CA PRO A 213 -21.17 -5.49 4.01
C PRO A 213 -20.46 -4.94 5.26
N HIS A 214 -19.57 -4.00 5.05
CA HIS A 214 -18.74 -3.34 6.06
C HIS A 214 -18.50 -1.88 5.71
N ILE A 215 -17.97 -1.14 6.67
CA ILE A 215 -17.51 0.24 6.52
C ILE A 215 -16.00 0.29 6.70
N ASP A 216 -15.34 1.19 6.00
CA ASP A 216 -13.89 1.39 6.13
C ASP A 216 -13.53 2.41 7.21
N PHE A 217 -14.39 3.39 7.46
CA PHE A 217 -14.18 4.36 8.53
C PHE A 217 -14.31 3.72 9.92
N PHE A 218 -13.66 4.31 10.90
CA PHE A 218 -13.74 3.85 12.29
C PHE A 218 -14.97 4.40 12.97
N HIS A 219 -15.86 3.49 13.41
CA HIS A 219 -17.05 3.86 14.16
C HIS A 219 -16.70 4.22 15.61
N PRO A 220 -17.31 5.24 16.24
CA PRO A 220 -17.02 5.65 17.62
C PRO A 220 -17.15 4.54 18.67
N SER A 221 -18.01 3.53 18.43
CA SER A 221 -18.15 2.37 19.32
C SER A 221 -16.96 1.39 19.29
N ARG A 222 -15.99 1.60 18.37
CA ARG A 222 -14.83 0.71 18.27
C ARG A 222 -13.91 0.91 19.48
N PRO A 223 -13.41 -0.18 20.11
CA PRO A 223 -12.35 -0.08 21.11
C PRO A 223 -11.15 0.70 20.57
N ASN A 224 -10.55 1.51 21.42
CA ASN A 224 -9.39 2.38 21.06
C ASN A 224 -9.69 3.47 20.00
N TYR A 225 -10.97 3.78 19.73
CA TYR A 225 -11.35 4.82 18.77
C TYR A 225 -10.61 6.14 19.02
N ASP A 226 -10.65 6.66 20.26
CA ASP A 226 -10.02 7.95 20.61
C ASP A 226 -8.51 7.94 20.41
N SER A 227 -7.83 6.82 20.70
CA SER A 227 -6.39 6.72 20.50
C SER A 227 -6.04 6.66 19.02
N GLU A 228 -6.82 5.93 18.21
CA GLU A 228 -6.66 5.89 16.74
C GLU A 228 -6.89 7.28 16.13
N MET A 229 -7.94 7.99 16.56
CA MET A 229 -8.24 9.34 16.06
C MET A 229 -7.15 10.34 16.42
N ARG A 230 -6.60 10.25 17.65
CA ARG A 230 -5.48 11.10 18.04
C ARG A 230 -4.21 10.84 17.22
N LEU A 231 -3.87 9.58 17.02
CA LEU A 231 -2.59 9.17 16.40
C LEU A 231 -2.64 9.24 14.86
N ARG A 232 -3.72 8.75 14.25
CA ARG A 232 -3.79 8.50 12.81
C ARG A 232 -4.92 9.24 12.11
N GLY A 233 -5.88 9.78 12.85
CA GLY A 233 -7.10 10.36 12.30
C GLY A 233 -8.07 9.33 11.72
N GLN A 234 -9.17 9.77 11.16
CA GLN A 234 -10.18 8.92 10.53
C GLN A 234 -9.68 8.36 9.19
N ARG A 235 -10.23 7.22 8.74
CA ARG A 235 -10.16 6.79 7.33
C ARG A 235 -11.15 7.61 6.53
N VAL A 236 -10.64 8.52 5.74
CA VAL A 236 -11.46 9.50 4.99
C VAL A 236 -11.78 9.07 3.58
N LYS A 237 -10.92 8.23 2.98
CA LYS A 237 -11.12 7.70 1.62
C LYS A 237 -10.59 6.28 1.50
N THR A 238 -11.10 5.58 0.50
CA THR A 238 -10.57 4.28 0.04
C THR A 238 -10.35 4.34 -1.47
N CYS A 239 -9.23 3.79 -1.91
CA CYS A 239 -8.93 3.56 -3.31
C CYS A 239 -8.80 2.05 -3.56
N LEU A 240 -9.62 1.53 -4.45
CA LEU A 240 -9.60 0.14 -4.91
C LEU A 240 -9.10 0.10 -6.35
N VAL A 241 -8.01 -0.63 -6.65
CA VAL A 241 -7.53 -0.81 -8.03
C VAL A 241 -7.71 -2.25 -8.45
N TYR A 242 -8.39 -2.47 -9.57
CA TYR A 242 -8.67 -3.78 -10.14
C TYR A 242 -7.41 -4.28 -10.88
N LEU A 243 -6.79 -5.35 -10.38
CA LEU A 243 -5.49 -5.81 -10.88
C LEU A 243 -5.60 -6.81 -12.03
N ASN A 244 -6.78 -7.43 -12.21
CA ASN A 244 -7.06 -8.33 -13.31
C ASN A 244 -8.53 -8.26 -13.73
N GLY A 245 -8.88 -8.88 -14.88
CA GLY A 245 -10.25 -8.87 -15.42
C GLY A 245 -10.77 -10.25 -15.81
N ASN A 246 -9.97 -11.31 -15.67
CA ASN A 246 -10.32 -12.68 -16.07
C ASN A 246 -11.13 -13.44 -14.98
N TYR A 247 -12.23 -12.84 -14.53
CA TYR A 247 -13.21 -13.43 -13.60
C TYR A 247 -14.60 -12.88 -13.92
N GLU A 248 -15.65 -13.55 -13.45
CA GLU A 248 -17.04 -13.12 -13.56
C GLU A 248 -17.62 -12.84 -12.16
N GLY A 249 -18.59 -11.93 -12.07
CA GLY A 249 -19.10 -11.45 -10.78
C GLY A 249 -18.04 -10.66 -10.01
N GLY A 250 -18.01 -10.80 -8.70
CA GLY A 250 -16.97 -10.20 -7.85
C GLY A 250 -17.01 -8.67 -7.80
N GLU A 251 -18.17 -8.05 -8.03
CA GLU A 251 -18.33 -6.60 -7.95
C GLU A 251 -18.05 -6.09 -6.54
N THR A 252 -17.67 -4.82 -6.44
CA THR A 252 -17.77 -4.05 -5.19
C THR A 252 -19.16 -3.43 -5.15
N ASP A 253 -19.99 -3.86 -4.20
CA ASP A 253 -21.40 -3.50 -4.07
C ASP A 253 -21.61 -2.48 -2.97
N PHE A 254 -22.29 -1.37 -3.29
CA PHE A 254 -22.69 -0.31 -2.35
C PHE A 254 -24.22 -0.29 -2.27
N PRO A 255 -24.82 -1.17 -1.45
CA PRO A 255 -26.27 -1.42 -1.50
C PRO A 255 -27.13 -0.21 -1.17
N LYS A 256 -26.64 0.70 -0.32
CA LYS A 256 -27.37 1.93 0.04
C LYS A 256 -27.45 2.95 -1.09
N LEU A 257 -26.53 2.90 -2.04
CA LEU A 257 -26.46 3.79 -3.19
C LEU A 257 -26.91 3.12 -4.48
N GLY A 258 -27.18 1.80 -4.46
CA GLY A 258 -27.48 1.02 -5.66
C GLY A 258 -26.33 0.94 -6.66
N ILE A 259 -25.10 1.16 -6.20
CA ILE A 259 -23.90 1.15 -7.04
C ILE A 259 -23.26 -0.22 -6.95
N ARG A 260 -23.06 -0.89 -8.11
CA ARG A 260 -22.19 -2.03 -8.27
C ARG A 260 -21.07 -1.68 -9.23
N PHE A 261 -19.84 -1.84 -8.77
CA PHE A 261 -18.68 -1.47 -9.55
C PHE A 261 -17.76 -2.67 -9.78
N ARG A 262 -17.43 -2.90 -11.04
CA ARG A 262 -16.40 -3.82 -11.49
C ARG A 262 -15.52 -3.06 -12.47
N GLY A 263 -14.30 -2.72 -12.04
CA GLY A 263 -13.36 -1.98 -12.86
C GLY A 263 -12.67 -2.86 -13.91
N GLU A 264 -12.23 -2.24 -14.98
CA GLU A 264 -11.28 -2.81 -15.93
C GLU A 264 -9.89 -2.96 -15.28
N VAL A 265 -9.00 -3.71 -15.93
CA VAL A 265 -7.63 -3.91 -15.42
C VAL A 265 -6.90 -2.58 -15.30
N GLY A 266 -6.41 -2.29 -14.10
CA GLY A 266 -5.74 -1.02 -13.77
C GLY A 266 -6.69 0.15 -13.53
N GLU A 267 -8.01 -0.02 -13.65
CA GLU A 267 -8.98 0.99 -13.26
C GLU A 267 -9.11 1.04 -11.74
N ALA A 268 -9.21 2.27 -11.21
CA ALA A 268 -9.39 2.49 -9.78
C ALA A 268 -10.75 3.10 -9.48
N LEU A 269 -11.36 2.67 -8.38
CA LEU A 269 -12.47 3.32 -7.72
C LEU A 269 -11.96 4.04 -6.47
N VAL A 270 -12.09 5.36 -6.43
CA VAL A 270 -11.80 6.19 -5.25
C VAL A 270 -13.12 6.67 -4.67
N PHE A 271 -13.36 6.42 -3.39
CA PHE A 271 -14.57 6.91 -2.72
C PHE A 271 -14.27 7.51 -1.36
N ASP A 272 -15.07 8.54 -1.00
CA ASP A 272 -15.03 9.13 0.32
C ASP A 272 -15.70 8.18 1.31
N SER A 273 -15.12 8.03 2.51
CA SER A 273 -15.67 7.21 3.60
C SER A 273 -16.37 8.10 4.67
N VAL A 274 -16.22 9.41 4.55
CA VAL A 274 -16.80 10.41 5.46
C VAL A 274 -17.64 11.42 4.71
N ASN A 275 -18.57 12.04 5.41
CA ASN A 275 -19.37 13.15 4.90
C ASN A 275 -18.60 14.49 4.92
N ALA A 276 -19.26 15.58 4.52
CA ALA A 276 -18.66 16.92 4.46
C ALA A 276 -18.25 17.49 5.83
N THR A 277 -18.77 16.93 6.93
CA THR A 277 -18.39 17.33 8.31
C THR A 277 -17.25 16.47 8.88
N GLY A 278 -16.73 15.48 8.09
CA GLY A 278 -15.68 14.56 8.51
C GLY A 278 -16.17 13.36 9.32
N GLU A 279 -17.48 13.19 9.48
CA GLU A 279 -18.08 12.05 10.14
C GLU A 279 -18.23 10.86 9.18
N GLY A 280 -18.17 9.64 9.71
CA GLY A 280 -18.34 8.42 8.92
C GLY A 280 -19.69 8.39 8.18
N ASP A 281 -19.66 8.20 6.86
CA ASP A 281 -20.89 8.16 6.05
C ASP A 281 -21.34 6.70 5.83
N MET A 282 -22.46 6.34 6.46
CA MET A 282 -23.06 5.00 6.35
C MET A 282 -23.57 4.65 4.94
N ASN A 283 -23.66 5.62 4.01
CA ASN A 283 -23.96 5.33 2.62
C ASN A 283 -22.79 4.62 1.90
N THR A 284 -21.59 4.68 2.49
CA THR A 284 -20.40 4.02 1.98
C THR A 284 -20.26 2.56 2.45
N LEU A 285 -21.28 2.01 3.14
CA LEU A 285 -21.37 0.58 3.45
C LEU A 285 -21.23 -0.20 2.15
N HIS A 286 -20.26 -1.12 2.08
CA HIS A 286 -19.97 -1.85 0.86
C HIS A 286 -19.56 -3.30 1.13
N ALA A 287 -19.64 -4.13 0.09
CA ALA A 287 -19.29 -5.53 0.12
C ALA A 287 -18.40 -5.90 -1.07
N GLY A 288 -17.48 -6.82 -0.87
CA GLY A 288 -16.82 -7.55 -1.95
C GLY A 288 -17.61 -8.80 -2.27
N LEU A 289 -18.36 -8.78 -3.38
CA LEU A 289 -19.14 -9.93 -3.80
C LEU A 289 -18.23 -11.07 -4.28
N PRO A 290 -18.68 -12.33 -4.14
CA PRO A 290 -17.89 -13.48 -4.56
C PRO A 290 -17.77 -13.51 -6.09
N PRO A 291 -16.59 -13.83 -6.65
CA PRO A 291 -16.49 -14.21 -8.06
C PRO A 291 -17.32 -15.46 -8.33
N ALA A 292 -18.10 -15.45 -9.42
CA ALA A 292 -18.82 -16.61 -9.92
C ALA A 292 -17.88 -17.58 -10.64
N SER A 293 -16.86 -17.05 -11.32
CA SER A 293 -15.79 -17.83 -11.95
C SER A 293 -14.47 -17.02 -11.95
N GLY A 294 -13.34 -17.72 -12.06
CA GLY A 294 -12.01 -17.11 -12.05
C GLY A 294 -11.55 -16.66 -10.67
N ILE A 295 -10.54 -15.80 -10.66
CA ILE A 295 -9.92 -15.26 -9.46
C ILE A 295 -9.88 -13.74 -9.56
N LYS A 296 -10.40 -13.03 -8.56
CA LYS A 296 -10.33 -11.56 -8.48
C LYS A 296 -9.13 -11.15 -7.66
N TRP A 297 -8.33 -10.23 -8.22
CA TRP A 297 -7.26 -9.53 -7.54
C TRP A 297 -7.54 -8.04 -7.45
N LEU A 298 -7.41 -7.47 -6.26
CA LEU A 298 -7.74 -6.08 -5.99
C LEU A 298 -6.66 -5.47 -5.08
N LEU A 299 -6.14 -4.30 -5.42
CA LEU A 299 -5.37 -3.49 -4.49
C LEU A 299 -6.33 -2.65 -3.67
N SER A 300 -6.16 -2.63 -2.35
CA SER A 300 -6.87 -1.75 -1.43
C SER A 300 -5.88 -0.79 -0.77
N GLN A 301 -6.17 0.52 -0.88
CA GLN A 301 -5.40 1.58 -0.24
C GLN A 301 -6.34 2.44 0.59
N TRP A 302 -6.26 2.30 1.89
CA TRP A 302 -6.94 3.22 2.82
C TRP A 302 -6.15 4.50 2.99
N ILE A 303 -6.89 5.60 3.17
CA ILE A 303 -6.36 6.96 3.26
C ILE A 303 -6.89 7.59 4.53
N ARG A 304 -5.97 8.09 5.34
CA ARG A 304 -6.25 8.69 6.63
C ARG A 304 -6.36 10.20 6.54
N GLU A 305 -6.94 10.79 7.56
CA GLU A 305 -6.99 12.23 7.77
C GLU A 305 -5.62 12.84 8.11
N LYS A 306 -4.76 12.06 8.76
CA LYS A 306 -3.43 12.50 9.21
C LYS A 306 -2.32 11.71 8.54
N ALA A 307 -1.12 12.28 8.51
CA ALA A 307 0.07 11.56 8.10
C ALA A 307 0.29 10.31 8.97
N GLN A 308 0.61 9.20 8.34
CA GLN A 308 0.80 7.93 9.02
C GLN A 308 2.23 7.81 9.55
N PRO A 309 2.40 7.32 10.79
CA PRO A 309 3.72 6.94 11.24
C PRO A 309 4.26 5.83 10.32
N VAL A 310 5.51 5.96 9.93
CA VAL A 310 6.17 4.91 9.15
C VAL A 310 6.26 3.65 10.01
N ALA A 311 5.56 2.61 9.61
CA ALA A 311 5.57 1.30 10.26
C ALA A 311 6.39 0.30 9.45
#